data_da8fa88b44515e224ba481c8da04b2ef
#
_entry.id   da8fa88b44515e224ba481c8da04b2ef
#
_cell.length_a   1.000
_cell.length_b   1.000
_cell.length_c   1.000
_cell.angle_alpha   90.00
_cell.angle_beta   90.00
_cell.angle_gamma   90.00
#
_symmetry.space_group_name_H-M   'P 1'
#
loop_
_entity.id
_entity.type
_entity.pdbx_description
1 polymer ?
#
loop_
_entity_poly.entity_id
_entity_poly.type
_entity_poly.pdbx_seq_one_letter_code
_entity_poly.pdbx_strand_id
1 'polypeptide(L)'
;MSEEEQVEAMNNLWRNFCISDAYEPGSTAKPFTVAAGLETGTLTGSETYYCGGSKEVLGTRIGCHYRSGHGQETIQDAIANSCNVALMDMASVIGPENFTKYQHIFGFGEYTGIDLPGEAETSGLLYTADTMTEIDLATNSFGQNFNVTMTQMVSAFSSLVNLSLIHISEPTRQ
;
A
#
# COMPACT_ATOMS: atom_id res chain seq x y z
N MET A 1 32.69 8.01 24.54
CA MET A 1 32.01 8.20 23.27
C MET A 1 32.95 8.96 22.38
N SER A 2 33.32 8.40 21.21
CA SER A 2 34.17 9.09 20.24
C SER A 2 33.40 10.27 19.61
N GLU A 3 34.12 11.16 18.91
CA GLU A 3 33.49 12.28 18.21
C GLU A 3 32.49 11.80 17.13
N GLU A 4 32.81 10.70 16.45
CA GLU A 4 31.92 10.04 15.47
C GLU A 4 30.66 9.48 16.13
N GLU A 5 30.77 8.80 17.27
CA GLU A 5 29.62 8.30 18.04
C GLU A 5 28.72 9.44 18.56
N GLN A 6 29.30 10.60 18.88
CA GLN A 6 28.52 11.77 19.30
C GLN A 6 27.73 12.36 18.14
N VAL A 7 28.35 12.49 16.97
CA VAL A 7 27.69 13.00 15.75
C VAL A 7 26.56 12.05 15.32
N GLU A 8 26.80 10.74 15.35
CA GLU A 8 25.78 9.74 15.03
C GLU A 8 24.61 9.80 16.02
N ALA A 9 24.89 9.91 17.31
CA ALA A 9 23.86 10.05 18.34
C ALA A 9 23.02 11.31 18.15
N MET A 10 23.66 12.44 17.80
CA MET A 10 22.94 13.70 17.50
C MET A 10 22.08 13.59 16.24
N ASN A 11 22.60 12.99 15.17
CA ASN A 11 21.83 12.77 13.94
C ASN A 11 20.62 11.90 14.20
N ASN A 12 20.74 10.86 15.02
CA ASN A 12 19.63 9.98 15.39
C ASN A 12 18.58 10.70 16.26
N LEU A 13 18.98 11.65 17.10
CA LEU A 13 18.06 12.49 17.88
C LEU A 13 17.23 13.44 17.00
N TRP A 14 17.81 13.93 15.91
CA TRP A 14 17.14 14.86 14.98
C TRP A 14 16.36 14.15 13.87
N ARG A 15 16.58 12.83 13.71
CA ARG A 15 15.89 12.04 12.70
C ARG A 15 14.42 11.89 13.07
N ASN A 16 13.54 12.39 12.23
CA ASN A 16 12.12 12.17 12.37
C ASN A 16 11.73 10.92 11.57
N PHE A 17 11.65 9.77 12.23
CA PHE A 17 11.35 8.49 11.60
C PHE A 17 10.01 8.46 10.85
N CYS A 18 9.06 9.32 11.20
CA CYS A 18 7.77 9.38 10.50
C CYS A 18 7.90 9.83 9.05
N ILE A 19 8.93 10.61 8.73
CA ILE A 19 9.17 11.15 7.39
C ILE A 19 10.39 10.54 6.71
N SER A 20 11.37 10.05 7.50
CA SER A 20 12.66 9.58 6.99
C SER A 20 12.76 8.07 6.84
N ASP A 21 11.86 7.30 7.46
CA ASP A 21 11.90 5.84 7.41
C ASP A 21 10.76 5.28 6.57
N ALA A 22 11.12 4.42 5.62
CA ALA A 22 10.17 3.70 4.82
C ALA A 22 10.00 2.26 5.35
N TYR A 23 8.78 1.76 5.31
CA TYR A 23 8.43 0.42 5.79
C TYR A 23 7.35 -0.22 4.90
N GLU A 24 7.25 -1.53 4.94
CA GLU A 24 6.14 -2.25 4.30
C GLU A 24 4.84 -2.00 5.09
N PRO A 25 3.80 -1.40 4.47
CA PRO A 25 2.59 -1.01 5.20
C PRO A 25 1.75 -2.20 5.69
N GLY A 26 1.95 -3.38 5.12
CA GLY A 26 1.19 -4.56 5.46
C GLY A 26 -0.30 -4.37 5.24
N SER A 27 -1.13 -4.96 6.08
CA SER A 27 -2.59 -4.98 5.92
C SER A 27 -3.25 -3.59 5.92
N THR A 28 -2.54 -2.54 6.34
CA THR A 28 -3.06 -1.18 6.24
C THR A 28 -3.15 -0.68 4.79
N ALA A 29 -2.48 -1.35 3.84
CA ALA A 29 -2.57 -1.04 2.41
C ALA A 29 -3.85 -1.59 1.75
N LYS A 30 -4.53 -2.58 2.33
CA LYS A 30 -5.68 -3.26 1.71
C LYS A 30 -6.84 -2.35 1.31
N PRO A 31 -7.23 -1.34 2.11
CA PRO A 31 -8.27 -0.39 1.71
C PRO A 31 -7.95 0.35 0.40
N PHE A 32 -6.67 0.63 0.13
CA PHE A 32 -6.25 1.30 -1.12
C PHE A 32 -6.40 0.38 -2.33
N THR A 33 -6.11 -0.91 -2.18
CA THR A 33 -6.35 -1.92 -3.23
C THR A 33 -7.84 -2.00 -3.59
N VAL A 34 -8.71 -2.07 -2.58
CA VAL A 34 -10.17 -2.08 -2.80
C VAL A 34 -10.65 -0.79 -3.44
N ALA A 35 -10.17 0.36 -2.95
CA ALA A 35 -10.54 1.66 -3.50
C ALA A 35 -10.11 1.79 -4.98
N ALA A 36 -8.89 1.36 -5.33
CA ALA A 36 -8.43 1.32 -6.72
C ALA A 36 -9.35 0.47 -7.61
N GLY A 37 -9.77 -0.69 -7.14
CA GLY A 37 -10.68 -1.56 -7.87
C GLY A 37 -12.07 -0.95 -8.08
N LEU A 38 -12.63 -0.31 -7.07
CA LEU A 38 -13.92 0.36 -7.15
C LEU A 38 -13.88 1.59 -8.06
N GLU A 39 -12.86 2.43 -7.94
CA GLU A 39 -12.69 3.65 -8.73
C GLU A 39 -12.43 3.36 -10.23
N THR A 40 -11.71 2.27 -10.52
CA THR A 40 -11.50 1.84 -11.91
C THR A 40 -12.71 1.12 -12.51
N GLY A 41 -13.71 0.79 -11.69
CA GLY A 41 -14.86 0.00 -12.10
C GLY A 41 -14.52 -1.48 -12.38
N THR A 42 -13.32 -1.94 -12.04
CA THR A 42 -12.94 -3.37 -12.13
C THR A 42 -13.57 -4.19 -11.01
N LEU A 43 -13.94 -3.54 -9.92
CA LEU A 43 -14.78 -4.08 -8.86
C LEU A 43 -16.11 -3.30 -8.78
N THR A 44 -17.21 -4.01 -8.56
CA THR A 44 -18.56 -3.44 -8.42
C THR A 44 -19.00 -3.30 -6.96
N GLY A 45 -18.27 -3.95 -6.03
CA GLY A 45 -18.60 -4.01 -4.62
C GLY A 45 -19.47 -5.21 -4.23
N SER A 46 -19.95 -5.98 -5.21
CA SER A 46 -20.83 -7.15 -4.98
C SER A 46 -20.13 -8.51 -5.15
N GLU A 47 -18.84 -8.48 -5.47
CA GLU A 47 -18.03 -9.69 -5.66
C GLU A 47 -17.89 -10.47 -4.36
N THR A 48 -17.72 -11.78 -4.53
CA THR A 48 -17.38 -12.70 -3.45
C THR A 48 -16.14 -13.50 -3.82
N TYR A 49 -15.34 -13.81 -2.81
CA TYR A 49 -14.06 -14.49 -2.94
C TYR A 49 -14.02 -15.72 -2.04
N TYR A 50 -13.23 -16.72 -2.43
CA TYR A 50 -13.04 -17.90 -1.59
C TYR A 50 -11.61 -17.99 -1.09
N CYS A 51 -11.44 -17.97 0.23
CA CYS A 51 -10.15 -18.13 0.88
C CYS A 51 -9.95 -19.53 1.43
N GLY A 52 -9.11 -20.34 0.78
CA GLY A 52 -8.68 -21.66 1.25
C GLY A 52 -7.41 -21.62 2.10
N GLY A 53 -7.00 -20.44 2.65
CA GLY A 53 -5.80 -20.25 3.49
C GLY A 53 -4.52 -19.98 2.69
N SER A 54 -4.51 -20.14 1.38
CA SER A 54 -3.41 -19.78 0.49
C SER A 54 -3.87 -19.72 -0.96
N LYS A 55 -3.08 -19.01 -1.80
CA LYS A 55 -3.24 -18.98 -3.26
C LYS A 55 -1.89 -19.27 -3.91
N GLU A 56 -1.92 -19.98 -5.03
CA GLU A 56 -0.74 -20.19 -5.88
C GLU A 56 -0.72 -19.12 -6.98
N VAL A 57 0.42 -18.44 -7.10
CA VAL A 57 0.69 -17.41 -8.11
C VAL A 57 2.01 -17.77 -8.79
N LEU A 58 1.99 -18.07 -10.09
CA LEU A 58 3.15 -18.48 -10.88
C LEU A 58 3.99 -19.59 -10.20
N GLY A 59 3.35 -20.60 -9.63
CA GLY A 59 4.02 -21.69 -8.94
C GLY A 59 4.49 -21.37 -7.51
N THR A 60 4.32 -20.14 -7.04
CA THR A 60 4.66 -19.71 -5.68
C THR A 60 3.41 -19.71 -4.81
N ARG A 61 3.45 -20.45 -3.70
CA ARG A 61 2.35 -20.50 -2.75
C ARG A 61 2.42 -19.34 -1.75
N ILE A 62 1.48 -18.40 -1.86
CA ILE A 62 1.35 -17.26 -0.96
C ILE A 62 0.22 -17.52 0.05
N GLY A 63 0.54 -17.40 1.33
CA GLY A 63 -0.40 -17.74 2.41
C GLY A 63 -1.25 -16.58 2.89
N CYS A 64 -2.49 -16.89 3.27
CA CYS A 64 -3.24 -16.01 4.15
C CYS A 64 -2.69 -16.09 5.58
N HIS A 65 -2.89 -15.04 6.38
CA HIS A 65 -2.54 -15.10 7.81
C HIS A 65 -3.36 -16.17 8.53
N TYR A 66 -4.61 -16.40 8.14
CA TYR A 66 -5.45 -17.49 8.63
C TYR A 66 -5.30 -18.72 7.71
N ARG A 67 -4.47 -19.66 8.13
CA ARG A 67 -4.05 -20.83 7.33
C ARG A 67 -5.18 -21.81 7.02
N SER A 68 -6.22 -21.87 7.86
CA SER A 68 -7.40 -22.71 7.63
C SER A 68 -8.33 -22.15 6.55
N GLY A 69 -8.11 -20.90 6.15
CA GLY A 69 -8.97 -20.18 5.20
C GLY A 69 -10.23 -19.60 5.84
N HIS A 70 -10.66 -18.47 5.30
CA HIS A 70 -11.88 -17.78 5.77
C HIS A 70 -13.17 -18.34 5.11
N GLY A 71 -13.02 -19.18 4.07
CA GLY A 71 -14.16 -19.64 3.27
C GLY A 71 -14.65 -18.58 2.28
N GLN A 72 -15.95 -18.51 2.09
CA GLN A 72 -16.58 -17.53 1.20
C GLN A 72 -16.70 -16.18 1.89
N GLU A 73 -16.22 -15.12 1.27
CA GLU A 73 -16.18 -13.77 1.80
C GLU A 73 -16.68 -12.75 0.77
N THR A 74 -17.41 -11.74 1.22
CA THR A 74 -17.65 -10.50 0.47
C THR A 74 -16.40 -9.60 0.52
N ILE A 75 -16.37 -8.49 -0.23
CA ILE A 75 -15.29 -7.48 -0.11
C ILE A 75 -15.20 -6.95 1.33
N GLN A 76 -16.34 -6.67 1.96
CA GLN A 76 -16.39 -6.19 3.35
C GLN A 76 -15.83 -7.21 4.33
N ASP A 77 -16.20 -8.49 4.18
CA ASP A 77 -15.66 -9.57 5.01
C ASP A 77 -14.14 -9.72 4.79
N ALA A 78 -13.68 -9.64 3.54
CA ALA A 78 -12.26 -9.74 3.21
C ALA A 78 -11.41 -8.63 3.85
N ILE A 79 -11.94 -7.39 3.93
CA ILE A 79 -11.29 -6.30 4.66
C ILE A 79 -11.37 -6.53 6.17
N ALA A 80 -12.54 -6.87 6.71
CA ALA A 80 -12.75 -7.09 8.13
C ALA A 80 -11.88 -8.24 8.68
N ASN A 81 -11.77 -9.34 7.91
CA ASN A 81 -10.95 -10.49 8.23
C ASN A 81 -9.48 -10.33 7.80
N SER A 82 -9.13 -9.21 7.16
CA SER A 82 -7.79 -8.98 6.62
C SER A 82 -7.29 -10.11 5.71
N CYS A 83 -8.15 -10.61 4.81
CA CYS A 83 -7.88 -11.76 3.96
C CYS A 83 -6.87 -11.45 2.85
N ASN A 84 -5.70 -12.09 2.85
CA ASN A 84 -4.71 -11.90 1.81
C ASN A 84 -5.15 -12.52 0.47
N VAL A 85 -5.83 -13.68 0.50
CA VAL A 85 -6.24 -14.39 -0.71
C VAL A 85 -7.23 -13.56 -1.52
N ALA A 86 -8.26 -13.01 -0.86
CA ALA A 86 -9.23 -12.16 -1.53
C ALA A 86 -8.58 -10.90 -2.14
N LEU A 87 -7.61 -10.29 -1.44
CA LEU A 87 -6.89 -9.12 -1.96
C LEU A 87 -6.03 -9.46 -3.19
N MET A 88 -5.39 -10.64 -3.22
CA MET A 88 -4.66 -11.13 -4.40
C MET A 88 -5.61 -11.35 -5.59
N ASP A 89 -6.81 -11.87 -5.35
CA ASP A 89 -7.83 -12.05 -6.40
C ASP A 89 -8.30 -10.70 -6.95
N MET A 90 -8.59 -9.74 -6.08
CA MET A 90 -8.96 -8.37 -6.46
C MET A 90 -7.86 -7.70 -7.30
N ALA A 91 -6.61 -7.76 -6.84
CA ALA A 91 -5.49 -7.15 -7.54
C ALA A 91 -5.26 -7.76 -8.93
N SER A 92 -5.47 -9.08 -9.08
CA SER A 92 -5.34 -9.74 -10.39
C SER A 92 -6.35 -9.22 -11.42
N VAL A 93 -7.55 -8.79 -10.98
CA VAL A 93 -8.58 -8.17 -11.83
C VAL A 93 -8.28 -6.70 -12.10
N ILE A 94 -7.74 -5.97 -11.12
CA ILE A 94 -7.34 -4.57 -11.26
C ILE A 94 -6.21 -4.43 -12.28
N GLY A 95 -5.25 -5.35 -12.24
CA GLY A 95 -4.07 -5.36 -13.10
C GLY A 95 -2.99 -4.35 -12.68
N PRO A 96 -1.75 -4.54 -13.18
CA PRO A 96 -0.60 -3.75 -12.75
C PRO A 96 -0.72 -2.27 -13.13
N GLU A 97 -1.28 -1.94 -14.31
CA GLU A 97 -1.43 -0.57 -14.78
C GLU A 97 -2.32 0.27 -13.84
N ASN A 98 -3.51 -0.23 -13.53
CA ASN A 98 -4.42 0.46 -12.63
C ASN A 98 -3.88 0.47 -11.20
N PHE A 99 -3.30 -0.64 -10.74
CA PHE A 99 -2.77 -0.76 -9.40
C PHE A 99 -1.67 0.27 -9.14
N THR A 100 -0.64 0.34 -9.98
CA THR A 100 0.47 1.30 -9.84
C THR A 100 -0.01 2.74 -10.01
N LYS A 101 -0.91 3.00 -10.96
CA LYS A 101 -1.53 4.32 -11.13
C LYS A 101 -2.18 4.81 -9.84
N TYR A 102 -2.94 3.94 -9.16
CA TYR A 102 -3.62 4.34 -7.92
C TYR A 102 -2.67 4.41 -6.72
N GLN A 103 -1.57 3.65 -6.69
CA GLN A 103 -0.51 3.88 -5.70
C GLN A 103 -0.01 5.35 -5.77
N HIS A 104 0.27 5.86 -6.98
CA HIS A 104 0.67 7.26 -7.16
C HIS A 104 -0.44 8.25 -6.84
N ILE A 105 -1.70 7.97 -7.23
CA ILE A 105 -2.85 8.83 -6.89
C ILE A 105 -3.00 8.98 -5.37
N PHE A 106 -2.73 7.92 -4.60
CA PHE A 106 -2.72 7.98 -3.14
C PHE A 106 -1.46 8.66 -2.56
N GLY A 107 -0.50 9.06 -3.41
CA GLY A 107 0.73 9.73 -3.01
C GLY A 107 1.84 8.78 -2.55
N PHE A 108 1.72 7.48 -2.78
CA PHE A 108 2.83 6.55 -2.53
C PHE A 108 3.94 6.78 -3.55
N GLY A 109 5.19 6.83 -3.09
CA GLY A 109 6.34 7.13 -3.92
C GLY A 109 6.56 8.63 -4.15
N GLU A 110 5.68 9.50 -3.68
CA GLU A 110 5.76 10.95 -3.84
C GLU A 110 6.13 11.65 -2.53
N TYR A 111 6.75 12.82 -2.63
CA TYR A 111 6.93 13.68 -1.46
C TYR A 111 5.57 14.19 -0.98
N THR A 112 5.34 14.16 0.34
CA THR A 112 4.08 14.65 0.92
C THR A 112 4.01 16.17 0.96
N GLY A 113 5.14 16.86 0.78
CA GLY A 113 5.25 18.30 0.88
C GLY A 113 5.21 18.82 2.32
N ILE A 114 5.45 17.94 3.29
CA ILE A 114 5.59 18.36 4.69
C ILE A 114 6.78 19.32 4.83
N ASP A 115 6.56 20.46 5.49
CA ASP A 115 7.61 21.48 5.72
C ASP A 115 8.57 21.06 6.84
N LEU A 116 9.23 19.91 6.64
CA LEU A 116 10.25 19.37 7.53
C LEU A 116 11.43 18.82 6.72
N PRO A 117 12.67 19.02 7.16
CA PRO A 117 13.84 18.45 6.48
C PRO A 117 13.93 16.93 6.67
N GLY A 118 14.44 16.23 5.65
CA GLY A 118 14.76 14.81 5.75
C GLY A 118 13.60 13.87 5.37
N GLU A 119 12.63 14.34 4.60
CA GLU A 119 11.64 13.47 3.99
C GLU A 119 12.32 12.48 3.03
N ALA A 120 12.03 11.18 3.20
CA ALA A 120 12.63 10.14 2.40
C ALA A 120 12.04 10.11 0.99
N GLU A 121 12.92 9.91 0.01
CA GLU A 121 12.50 9.54 -1.34
C GLU A 121 12.12 8.05 -1.35
N THR A 122 10.90 7.74 -1.79
CA THR A 122 10.37 6.37 -1.84
C THR A 122 9.96 5.93 -3.24
N SER A 123 10.16 6.75 -4.27
CA SER A 123 9.78 6.42 -5.65
C SER A 123 10.44 5.15 -6.16
N GLY A 124 11.72 4.94 -5.84
CA GLY A 124 12.47 3.73 -6.18
C GLY A 124 12.08 2.48 -5.36
N LEU A 125 11.17 2.60 -4.41
CA LEU A 125 10.68 1.50 -3.56
C LEU A 125 9.31 0.98 -4.00
N LEU A 126 8.77 1.49 -5.11
CA LEU A 126 7.55 1.03 -5.75
C LEU A 126 7.87 0.41 -7.11
N TYR A 127 6.99 -0.46 -7.56
CA TYR A 127 7.05 -1.00 -8.91
C TYR A 127 6.36 -0.06 -9.90
N THR A 128 6.81 -0.10 -11.16
CA THR A 128 6.06 0.45 -12.29
C THR A 128 5.21 -0.66 -12.92
N ALA A 129 4.24 -0.29 -13.76
CA ALA A 129 3.42 -1.28 -14.47
C ALA A 129 4.25 -2.27 -15.29
N ASP A 130 5.35 -1.79 -15.90
CA ASP A 130 6.24 -2.61 -16.74
C ASP A 130 7.15 -3.55 -15.96
N THR A 131 7.44 -3.23 -14.69
CA THR A 131 8.35 -4.02 -13.84
C THR A 131 7.61 -4.93 -12.87
N MET A 132 6.32 -4.69 -12.63
CA MET A 132 5.49 -5.44 -11.68
C MET A 132 5.13 -6.82 -12.24
N THR A 133 5.65 -7.88 -11.62
CA THR A 133 5.24 -9.25 -11.93
C THR A 133 3.90 -9.58 -11.24
N GLU A 134 3.27 -10.71 -11.63
CA GLU A 134 2.04 -11.18 -10.95
C GLU A 134 2.27 -11.47 -9.46
N ILE A 135 3.48 -11.92 -9.07
CA ILE A 135 3.84 -12.16 -7.67
C ILE A 135 3.95 -10.82 -6.93
N ASP A 136 4.58 -9.81 -7.55
CA ASP A 136 4.70 -8.47 -6.96
C ASP A 136 3.33 -7.84 -6.78
N LEU A 137 2.46 -7.91 -7.79
CA LEU A 137 1.08 -7.42 -7.72
C LEU A 137 0.31 -8.11 -6.58
N ALA A 138 0.43 -9.44 -6.48
CA ALA A 138 -0.20 -10.21 -5.43
C ALA A 138 0.26 -9.79 -4.04
N THR A 139 1.57 -9.62 -3.81
CA THR A 139 2.11 -9.23 -2.50
C THR A 139 1.84 -7.76 -2.18
N ASN A 140 1.92 -6.87 -3.18
CA ASN A 140 1.59 -5.46 -3.03
C ASN A 140 0.13 -5.26 -2.63
N SER A 141 -0.79 -6.12 -3.09
CA SER A 141 -2.22 -6.01 -2.80
C SER A 141 -2.57 -6.02 -1.31
N PHE A 142 -1.73 -6.64 -0.49
CA PHE A 142 -1.89 -6.68 0.96
C PHE A 142 -0.74 -6.00 1.73
N GLY A 143 0.04 -5.15 1.02
CA GLY A 143 0.99 -4.23 1.63
C GLY A 143 2.38 -4.79 1.89
N GLN A 144 2.81 -5.80 1.16
CA GLN A 144 4.17 -6.32 1.18
C GLN A 144 4.89 -6.05 -0.14
N ASN A 145 6.22 -6.09 -0.10
CA ASN A 145 7.08 -5.91 -1.26
C ASN A 145 7.05 -4.51 -1.91
N PHE A 146 6.64 -3.50 -1.14
CA PHE A 146 6.85 -2.08 -1.42
C PHE A 146 6.90 -1.30 -0.11
N ASN A 147 7.54 -0.12 -0.11
CA ASN A 147 7.74 0.66 1.09
C ASN A 147 7.20 2.09 0.95
N VAL A 148 6.65 2.59 2.05
CA VAL A 148 6.12 3.95 2.19
C VAL A 148 6.51 4.53 3.54
N THR A 149 6.52 5.86 3.66
CA THR A 149 6.69 6.51 4.96
C THR A 149 5.37 6.56 5.74
N MET A 150 5.46 6.76 7.05
CA MET A 150 4.25 6.95 7.88
C MET A 150 3.45 8.18 7.45
N THR A 151 4.13 9.23 7.02
CA THR A 151 3.49 10.47 6.56
C THR A 151 2.72 10.23 5.26
N GLN A 152 3.28 9.46 4.31
CA GLN A 152 2.56 9.04 3.09
C GLN A 152 1.31 8.22 3.43
N MET A 153 1.41 7.27 4.38
CA MET A 153 0.25 6.49 4.81
C MET A 153 -0.84 7.35 5.44
N VAL A 154 -0.49 8.29 6.30
CA VAL A 154 -1.47 9.21 6.93
C VAL A 154 -2.13 10.08 5.88
N SER A 155 -1.37 10.62 4.93
CA SER A 155 -1.89 11.43 3.81
C SER A 155 -2.87 10.61 2.96
N ALA A 156 -2.48 9.40 2.57
CA ALA A 156 -3.31 8.49 1.80
C ALA A 156 -4.62 8.11 2.52
N PHE A 157 -4.56 7.77 3.81
CA PHE A 157 -5.76 7.50 4.60
C PHE A 157 -6.66 8.73 4.75
N SER A 158 -6.07 9.90 4.90
CA SER A 158 -6.84 11.15 4.98
C SER A 158 -7.66 11.38 3.71
N SER A 159 -7.09 11.08 2.53
CA SER A 159 -7.83 11.18 1.27
C SER A 159 -8.94 10.14 1.15
N LEU A 160 -8.73 8.90 1.59
CA LEU A 160 -9.76 7.86 1.62
C LEU A 160 -10.95 8.24 2.50
N VAL A 161 -10.69 8.74 3.73
CA VAL A 161 -11.73 9.06 4.71
C VAL A 161 -12.49 10.33 4.33
N ASN A 162 -11.82 11.32 3.75
CA ASN A 162 -12.45 12.58 3.36
C ASN A 162 -13.23 12.51 2.04
N LEU A 163 -13.37 11.32 1.43
CA LEU A 163 -14.04 11.09 0.13
C LEU A 163 -13.51 11.98 -1.00
N SER A 164 -12.25 12.40 -0.93
CA SER A 164 -11.71 13.44 -1.79
C SER A 164 -10.45 13.01 -2.51
N LEU A 165 -10.53 11.95 -3.32
CA LEU A 165 -9.51 11.67 -4.33
C LEU A 165 -9.36 12.86 -5.30
N ILE A 166 -10.40 13.69 -5.44
CA ILE A 166 -10.43 14.91 -6.26
C ILE A 166 -9.47 15.99 -5.72
N HIS A 167 -9.16 16.01 -4.44
CA HIS A 167 -8.29 17.03 -3.83
C HIS A 167 -6.80 16.70 -3.80
N ILE A 168 -6.40 15.46 -4.15
CA ILE A 168 -4.98 15.09 -4.23
C ILE A 168 -4.33 15.68 -5.50
N SER A 169 -5.10 15.93 -6.56
CA SER A 169 -4.58 16.42 -7.84
C SER A 169 -4.53 17.94 -7.97
N GLU A 170 -5.03 18.71 -7.01
CA GLU A 170 -4.92 20.16 -7.02
C GLU A 170 -4.11 20.66 -5.83
N PRO A 171 -2.87 21.18 -6.04
CA PRO A 171 -2.19 21.92 -5.00
C PRO A 171 -3.05 23.15 -4.67
N THR A 172 -3.55 23.23 -3.45
CA THR A 172 -4.19 24.45 -2.94
C THR A 172 -3.18 25.59 -3.04
N ARG A 173 -3.27 26.38 -4.11
CA ARG A 173 -2.66 27.71 -4.13
C ARG A 173 -3.46 28.59 -3.19
N GLN A 174 -2.90 28.84 -2.02
CA GLN A 174 -3.19 30.05 -1.25
C GLN A 174 -2.19 31.13 -1.63
#